data_3e6cc541f7f9215e00cb37ca9005e16a
#
_entry.id   3e6cc541f7f9215e00cb37ca9005e16a
#
_cell.length_a   1.000
_cell.length_b   1.000
_cell.length_c   1.000
_cell.angle_alpha   90.00
_cell.angle_beta   90.00
_cell.angle_gamma   90.00
#
_symmetry.space_group_name_H-M   'P 1'
#
loop_
_entity.id
_entity.type
_entity.pdbx_description
1 polymer ?
#
loop_
_entity_poly.entity_id
_entity_poly.type
_entity_poly.pdbx_seq_one_letter_code
_entity_poly.pdbx_strand_id
1 'polypeptide(L)'
;MSNIGVLELQGNYALHHKTFSDLGINSKGVKTAEDLDSVDGLVIPGGESTTISLLLDSFDLRVPIKNFAKEKPIMGTCAGLIMMSKLIIGDKKVTPLRILDITVDRNAYGRQIMSCKKPISVNLNNQKIDINATLIRAPKGISNSDSVDVLATIDKSPAVVMQGKHLGLSFHPELDGVTIFHEILFNPSSKFYRLNLNKVNAA
;
A
#
# COMPACT_ATOMS: atom_id res chain seq x y z
N MET A 1 -2.99 11.42 19.33
CA MET A 1 -3.20 11.56 17.88
C MET A 1 -2.18 10.65 17.20
N SER A 2 -2.62 9.85 16.22
CA SER A 2 -1.71 8.97 15.49
C SER A 2 -0.75 9.79 14.64
N ASN A 3 0.53 9.42 14.62
CA ASN A 3 1.56 10.01 13.78
C ASN A 3 1.97 8.99 12.72
N ILE A 4 1.70 9.25 11.45
CA ILE A 4 1.90 8.26 10.39
C ILE A 4 3.17 8.57 9.60
N GLY A 5 4.05 7.58 9.51
CA GLY A 5 5.26 7.65 8.69
C GLY A 5 4.94 7.56 7.19
N VAL A 6 5.63 8.33 6.39
CA VAL A 6 5.68 8.17 4.94
C VAL A 6 7.12 7.95 4.53
N LEU A 7 7.42 6.85 3.86
CA LEU A 7 8.78 6.53 3.42
C LEU A 7 9.24 7.54 2.34
N GLU A 8 10.17 8.41 2.68
CA GLU A 8 10.67 9.50 1.83
C GLU A 8 12.01 9.18 1.16
N LEU A 9 12.17 7.96 0.66
CA LEU A 9 13.35 7.59 -0.09
C LEU A 9 13.19 7.92 -1.59
N GLN A 10 12.01 7.60 -2.15
CA GLN A 10 11.71 7.83 -3.56
C GLN A 10 10.20 7.70 -3.81
N GLY A 11 9.63 8.48 -4.74
CA GLY A 11 8.24 8.36 -5.20
C GLY A 11 7.33 9.50 -4.75
N ASN A 12 6.01 9.24 -4.75
CA ASN A 12 4.96 10.25 -4.55
C ASN A 12 4.65 10.53 -3.06
N TYR A 13 5.64 10.53 -2.20
CA TYR A 13 5.46 10.71 -0.76
C TYR A 13 4.76 12.03 -0.38
N ALA A 14 5.03 13.12 -1.10
CA ALA A 14 4.43 14.43 -0.81
C ALA A 14 2.89 14.42 -0.92
N LEU A 15 2.32 13.63 -1.85
CA LEU A 15 0.87 13.52 -2.01
C LEU A 15 0.23 12.72 -0.86
N HIS A 16 0.93 11.75 -0.29
CA HIS A 16 0.46 11.05 0.90
C HIS A 16 0.44 11.97 2.11
N HIS A 17 1.45 12.83 2.29
CA HIS A 17 1.44 13.86 3.33
C HIS A 17 0.27 14.82 3.16
N LYS A 18 0.00 15.25 1.92
CA LYS A 18 -1.17 16.08 1.63
C LYS A 18 -2.47 15.37 2.00
N THR A 19 -2.63 14.09 1.64
CA THR A 19 -3.82 13.31 2.00
C THR A 19 -4.01 13.22 3.51
N PHE A 20 -2.94 13.00 4.28
CA PHE A 20 -3.02 13.01 5.74
C PHE A 20 -3.38 14.38 6.31
N SER A 21 -2.81 15.45 5.76
CA SER A 21 -3.18 16.83 6.14
C SER A 21 -4.65 17.11 5.89
N ASP A 22 -5.18 16.71 4.73
CA ASP A 22 -6.60 16.87 4.36
C ASP A 22 -7.53 16.08 5.33
N LEU A 23 -7.04 14.97 5.90
CA LEU A 23 -7.74 14.16 6.90
C LEU A 23 -7.53 14.62 8.35
N GLY A 24 -6.73 15.64 8.60
CA GLY A 24 -6.36 16.09 9.94
C GLY A 24 -5.50 15.08 10.72
N ILE A 25 -4.75 14.23 10.02
CA ILE A 25 -3.84 13.22 10.60
C ILE A 25 -2.40 13.73 10.49
N ASN A 26 -1.65 13.66 11.60
CA ASN A 26 -0.22 13.99 11.56
C ASN A 26 0.57 12.98 10.75
N SER A 27 1.49 13.47 9.91
CA SER A 27 2.39 12.62 9.17
C SER A 27 3.83 13.13 9.21
N LYS A 28 4.79 12.18 9.21
CA LYS A 28 6.23 12.44 9.29
C LYS A 28 6.97 11.67 8.21
N GLY A 29 7.98 12.28 7.59
CA GLY A 29 8.89 11.59 6.69
C GLY A 29 9.74 10.55 7.44
N VAL A 30 9.90 9.37 6.83
CA VAL A 30 10.73 8.27 7.34
C VAL A 30 11.88 8.07 6.37
N LYS A 31 13.12 8.25 6.86
CA LYS A 31 14.37 8.07 6.11
C LYS A 31 15.38 7.20 6.84
N THR A 32 15.19 7.03 8.15
CA THR A 32 16.09 6.25 9.02
C THR A 32 15.31 5.25 9.87
N ALA A 33 16.00 4.32 10.51
CA ALA A 33 15.38 3.36 11.42
C ALA A 33 14.78 4.06 12.65
N GLU A 34 15.43 5.11 13.15
CA GLU A 34 14.97 5.88 14.31
C GLU A 34 13.64 6.61 14.01
N ASP A 35 13.42 7.01 12.75
CA ASP A 35 12.15 7.63 12.36
C ASP A 35 10.96 6.67 12.55
N LEU A 36 11.16 5.35 12.34
CA LEU A 36 10.12 4.33 12.54
C LEU A 36 9.66 4.22 13.99
N ASP A 37 10.53 4.47 14.96
CA ASP A 37 10.20 4.37 16.38
C ASP A 37 9.13 5.39 16.78
N SER A 38 9.11 6.53 16.09
CA SER A 38 8.24 7.68 16.40
C SER A 38 6.89 7.69 15.69
N VAL A 39 6.57 6.65 14.88
CA VAL A 39 5.33 6.60 14.08
C VAL A 39 4.49 5.37 14.40
N ASP A 40 3.17 5.49 14.21
CA ASP A 40 2.17 4.46 14.54
C ASP A 40 1.75 3.61 13.36
N GLY A 41 2.19 3.96 12.17
CA GLY A 41 1.95 3.27 10.91
C GLY A 41 2.87 3.81 9.83
N LEU A 42 2.97 3.12 8.69
CA LEU A 42 3.87 3.48 7.60
C LEU A 42 3.16 3.41 6.25
N VAL A 43 3.42 4.40 5.39
CA VAL A 43 3.09 4.34 3.97
C VAL A 43 4.37 4.12 3.17
N ILE A 44 4.38 3.10 2.30
CA ILE A 44 5.40 2.90 1.26
C ILE A 44 4.78 3.41 -0.05
N PRO A 45 5.20 4.58 -0.54
CA PRO A 45 4.57 5.23 -1.68
C PRO A 45 4.86 4.51 -3.00
N GLY A 46 4.08 4.85 -4.01
CA GLY A 46 4.39 4.50 -5.38
C GLY A 46 5.61 5.24 -5.89
N GLY A 47 6.34 4.59 -6.80
CA GLY A 47 7.59 5.10 -7.36
C GLY A 47 8.25 4.05 -8.26
N GLU A 48 9.58 4.02 -8.31
CA GLU A 48 10.35 3.03 -9.03
C GLU A 48 10.85 1.94 -8.06
N SER A 49 10.31 0.73 -8.17
CA SER A 49 10.53 -0.34 -7.18
C SER A 49 11.98 -0.83 -7.11
N THR A 50 12.76 -0.79 -8.19
CA THR A 50 14.18 -1.13 -8.15
C THR A 50 14.96 -0.11 -7.34
N THR A 51 14.69 1.18 -7.56
CA THR A 51 15.31 2.27 -6.80
C THR A 51 14.93 2.19 -5.32
N ILE A 52 13.63 1.97 -5.01
CA ILE A 52 13.21 1.82 -3.62
C ILE A 52 13.92 0.62 -2.97
N SER A 53 14.03 -0.53 -3.67
CA SER A 53 14.71 -1.71 -3.15
C SER A 53 16.19 -1.44 -2.83
N LEU A 54 16.90 -0.76 -3.73
CA LEU A 54 18.30 -0.38 -3.52
C LEU A 54 18.47 0.61 -2.35
N LEU A 55 17.58 1.59 -2.26
CA LEU A 55 17.63 2.58 -1.17
C LEU A 55 17.30 1.95 0.19
N LEU A 56 16.37 1.00 0.26
CA LEU A 56 16.11 0.25 1.50
C LEU A 56 17.34 -0.50 2.00
N ASP A 57 18.17 -1.01 1.08
CA ASP A 57 19.43 -1.67 1.43
C ASP A 57 20.50 -0.64 1.81
N SER A 58 20.63 0.46 1.06
CA SER A 58 21.64 1.51 1.29
C SER A 58 21.44 2.28 2.60
N PHE A 59 20.19 2.40 3.06
CA PHE A 59 19.82 3.07 4.32
C PHE A 59 19.57 2.08 5.47
N ASP A 60 19.88 0.79 5.30
CA ASP A 60 19.66 -0.28 6.28
C ASP A 60 18.23 -0.36 6.82
N LEU A 61 17.22 0.03 6.01
CA LEU A 61 15.82 0.11 6.42
C LEU A 61 15.04 -1.19 6.24
N ARG A 62 15.55 -2.16 5.50
CA ARG A 62 14.83 -3.39 5.16
C ARG A 62 14.44 -4.20 6.41
N VAL A 63 15.37 -4.43 7.32
CA VAL A 63 15.11 -5.18 8.54
C VAL A 63 14.25 -4.37 9.51
N PRO A 64 14.52 -3.09 9.79
CA PRO A 64 13.64 -2.24 10.59
C PRO A 64 12.19 -2.23 10.12
N ILE A 65 11.92 -2.04 8.81
CA ILE A 65 10.54 -2.06 8.28
C ILE A 65 9.87 -3.43 8.46
N LYS A 66 10.60 -4.54 8.26
CA LYS A 66 10.05 -5.87 8.52
C LYS A 66 9.69 -6.09 9.99
N ASN A 67 10.49 -5.57 10.91
CA ASN A 67 10.21 -5.64 12.35
C ASN A 67 9.02 -4.73 12.70
N PHE A 68 8.97 -3.53 12.16
CA PHE A 68 7.85 -2.60 12.30
C PHE A 68 6.53 -3.23 11.83
N ALA A 69 6.53 -3.97 10.72
CA ALA A 69 5.36 -4.65 10.20
C ALA A 69 4.75 -5.70 11.15
N LYS A 70 5.53 -6.29 12.05
CA LYS A 70 5.01 -7.24 13.05
C LYS A 70 4.03 -6.57 14.00
N GLU A 71 4.25 -5.30 14.34
CA GLU A 71 3.50 -4.58 15.37
C GLU A 71 2.56 -3.52 14.80
N LYS A 72 2.98 -2.81 13.75
CA LYS A 72 2.31 -1.62 13.23
C LYS A 72 1.85 -1.77 11.78
N PRO A 73 0.76 -1.07 11.38
CA PRO A 73 0.20 -1.18 10.03
C PRO A 73 1.10 -0.55 8.96
N ILE A 74 1.10 -1.19 7.79
CA ILE A 74 1.77 -0.66 6.60
C ILE A 74 0.80 -0.63 5.41
N MET A 75 0.78 0.48 4.68
CA MET A 75 0.11 0.64 3.39
C MET A 75 1.15 0.77 2.29
N GLY A 76 0.97 0.04 1.18
CA GLY A 76 1.80 0.19 -0.02
C GLY A 76 0.97 0.52 -1.24
N THR A 77 1.37 1.55 -2.01
CA THR A 77 0.73 1.92 -3.27
C THR A 77 1.65 1.65 -4.45
N CYS A 78 1.15 1.04 -5.52
CA CYS A 78 1.89 0.74 -6.75
C CYS A 78 3.24 0.04 -6.48
N ALA A 79 4.37 0.75 -6.56
CA ALA A 79 5.69 0.21 -6.18
C ALA A 79 5.74 -0.25 -4.72
N GLY A 80 5.01 0.41 -3.82
CA GLY A 80 4.87 -0.01 -2.42
C GLY A 80 4.23 -1.40 -2.30
N LEU A 81 3.20 -1.72 -3.09
CA LEU A 81 2.65 -3.08 -3.15
C LEU A 81 3.69 -4.10 -3.62
N ILE A 82 4.48 -3.76 -4.65
CA ILE A 82 5.58 -4.61 -5.13
C ILE A 82 6.56 -4.90 -3.99
N MET A 83 6.96 -3.85 -3.24
CA MET A 83 7.87 -4.00 -2.10
C MET A 83 7.28 -4.86 -0.98
N MET A 84 5.96 -4.76 -0.71
CA MET A 84 5.29 -5.53 0.34
C MET A 84 5.01 -6.98 -0.05
N SER A 85 5.01 -7.33 -1.34
CA SER A 85 4.65 -8.67 -1.83
C SER A 85 5.58 -9.77 -1.30
N LYS A 86 5.10 -11.02 -1.33
CA LYS A 86 5.91 -12.21 -1.01
C LYS A 86 6.81 -12.61 -2.16
N LEU A 87 6.27 -12.51 -3.39
CA LEU A 87 6.97 -12.92 -4.61
C LEU A 87 6.71 -11.93 -5.76
N ILE A 88 7.74 -11.67 -6.54
CA ILE A 88 7.68 -10.85 -7.75
C ILE A 88 8.03 -11.73 -8.94
N ILE A 89 7.12 -11.82 -9.93
CA ILE A 89 7.35 -12.59 -11.14
C ILE A 89 8.15 -11.76 -12.14
N GLY A 90 9.12 -12.42 -12.80
CA GLY A 90 9.85 -11.84 -13.93
C GLY A 90 10.91 -10.80 -13.55
N ASP A 91 11.18 -10.57 -12.27
CA ASP A 91 12.17 -9.60 -11.83
C ASP A 91 13.05 -10.15 -10.70
N LYS A 92 14.39 -10.15 -10.95
CA LYS A 92 15.39 -10.54 -9.94
C LYS A 92 16.10 -9.34 -9.29
N LYS A 93 15.78 -8.10 -9.72
CA LYS A 93 16.44 -6.88 -9.25
C LYS A 93 15.80 -6.29 -8.00
N VAL A 94 14.54 -6.65 -7.73
CA VAL A 94 13.79 -6.16 -6.58
C VAL A 94 13.70 -7.25 -5.53
N THR A 95 14.16 -6.96 -4.33
CA THR A 95 14.01 -7.84 -3.16
C THR A 95 12.79 -7.40 -2.35
N PRO A 96 11.68 -8.18 -2.30
CA PRO A 96 10.48 -7.80 -1.57
C PRO A 96 10.67 -7.91 -0.06
N LEU A 97 9.85 -7.16 0.69
CA LEU A 97 9.79 -7.19 2.16
C LEU A 97 9.04 -8.43 2.69
N ARG A 98 8.19 -9.04 1.88
CA ARG A 98 7.38 -10.23 2.22
C ARG A 98 6.42 -9.98 3.39
N ILE A 99 5.71 -8.87 3.34
CA ILE A 99 4.72 -8.46 4.36
C ILE A 99 3.33 -9.00 4.00
N LEU A 100 2.99 -9.04 2.70
CA LEU A 100 1.73 -9.55 2.16
C LEU A 100 1.96 -10.87 1.42
N ASP A 101 1.15 -11.88 1.68
CA ASP A 101 1.21 -13.19 1.00
C ASP A 101 0.54 -13.15 -0.38
N ILE A 102 1.05 -12.26 -1.23
CA ILE A 102 0.61 -12.03 -2.60
C ILE A 102 1.78 -12.16 -3.56
N THR A 103 1.53 -12.76 -4.72
CA THR A 103 2.44 -12.75 -5.86
C THR A 103 2.04 -11.64 -6.83
N VAL A 104 2.99 -10.83 -7.26
CA VAL A 104 2.75 -9.74 -8.22
C VAL A 104 3.60 -9.92 -9.48
N ASP A 105 3.01 -9.57 -10.63
CA ASP A 105 3.76 -9.31 -11.86
C ASP A 105 3.96 -7.81 -11.99
N ARG A 106 5.19 -7.38 -11.86
CA ARG A 106 5.60 -5.98 -11.94
C ARG A 106 5.41 -5.39 -13.32
N ASN A 107 5.52 -6.20 -14.37
CA ASN A 107 5.57 -5.78 -15.77
C ASN A 107 4.32 -6.20 -16.58
N ALA A 108 3.27 -6.66 -15.93
CA ALA A 108 2.10 -7.27 -16.58
C ALA A 108 1.40 -6.38 -17.61
N TYR A 109 1.46 -5.07 -17.44
CA TYR A 109 0.91 -4.10 -18.39
C TYR A 109 1.93 -3.61 -19.43
N GLY A 110 3.11 -4.24 -19.51
CA GLY A 110 4.18 -3.89 -20.43
C GLY A 110 4.76 -2.49 -20.18
N ARG A 111 5.37 -1.90 -21.22
CA ARG A 111 5.84 -0.52 -21.17
C ARG A 111 4.66 0.44 -21.39
N GLN A 112 3.82 0.62 -20.38
CA GLN A 112 2.78 1.65 -20.44
C GLN A 112 3.45 3.02 -20.49
N ILE A 113 3.31 3.69 -21.63
CA ILE A 113 3.81 5.05 -21.86
C ILE A 113 2.83 6.07 -21.25
N MET A 114 1.55 5.70 -21.09
CA MET A 114 0.50 6.59 -20.62
C MET A 114 -0.18 6.02 -19.37
N SER A 115 -0.47 6.91 -18.42
CA SER A 115 -1.37 6.60 -17.31
C SER A 115 -2.80 6.40 -17.81
N CYS A 116 -3.54 5.50 -17.18
CA CYS A 116 -4.97 5.36 -17.45
C CYS A 116 -5.77 5.41 -16.14
N LYS A 117 -6.99 5.93 -16.21
CA LYS A 117 -7.96 5.87 -15.11
C LYS A 117 -8.97 4.78 -15.39
N LYS A 118 -9.22 3.92 -14.41
CA LYS A 118 -10.25 2.88 -14.47
C LYS A 118 -11.22 3.06 -13.31
N PRO A 119 -12.53 2.98 -13.54
CA PRO A 119 -13.50 2.85 -12.46
C PRO A 119 -13.36 1.47 -11.83
N ILE A 120 -13.30 1.44 -10.51
CA ILE A 120 -13.27 0.20 -9.73
C ILE A 120 -14.25 0.29 -8.57
N SER A 121 -14.76 -0.86 -8.16
CA SER A 121 -15.62 -0.97 -6.98
C SER A 121 -14.85 -1.66 -5.87
N VAL A 122 -14.76 -0.99 -4.73
CA VAL A 122 -14.13 -1.50 -3.52
C VAL A 122 -15.22 -2.02 -2.58
N ASN A 123 -15.08 -3.26 -2.15
CA ASN A 123 -16.01 -3.89 -1.21
C ASN A 123 -15.50 -3.68 0.22
N LEU A 124 -16.24 -2.91 1.03
CA LEU A 124 -15.92 -2.60 2.42
C LEU A 124 -17.15 -2.83 3.29
N ASN A 125 -17.09 -3.76 4.25
CA ASN A 125 -18.18 -4.01 5.21
C ASN A 125 -19.55 -4.15 4.55
N ASN A 126 -19.66 -4.98 3.50
CA ASN A 126 -20.87 -5.17 2.69
C ASN A 126 -21.36 -3.91 1.94
N GLN A 127 -20.55 -2.85 1.91
CA GLN A 127 -20.80 -1.67 1.10
C GLN A 127 -19.87 -1.67 -0.11
N LYS A 128 -20.42 -1.32 -1.25
CA LYS A 128 -19.67 -1.13 -2.49
C LYS A 128 -19.42 0.35 -2.69
N ILE A 129 -18.14 0.72 -2.84
CA ILE A 129 -17.72 2.10 -3.05
C ILE A 129 -17.03 2.17 -4.40
N ASP A 130 -17.59 2.98 -5.29
CA ASP A 130 -17.02 3.18 -6.62
C ASP A 130 -16.04 4.36 -6.59
N ILE A 131 -14.84 4.13 -7.10
CA ILE A 131 -13.76 5.12 -7.20
C ILE A 131 -13.10 5.06 -8.56
N ASN A 132 -12.36 6.09 -8.91
CA ASN A 132 -11.42 6.05 -10.03
C ASN A 132 -10.03 5.67 -9.53
N ALA A 133 -9.40 4.74 -10.23
CA ALA A 133 -8.04 4.29 -9.94
C ALA A 133 -7.09 4.72 -11.06
N THR A 134 -6.12 5.58 -10.72
CA THR A 134 -5.04 5.96 -11.64
C THR A 134 -3.95 4.89 -11.63
N LEU A 135 -3.77 4.26 -12.80
CA LEU A 135 -2.78 3.23 -13.07
C LEU A 135 -1.60 3.83 -13.83
N ILE A 136 -0.40 3.74 -13.27
CA ILE A 136 0.86 4.16 -13.91
C ILE A 136 1.83 2.99 -13.80
N ARG A 137 2.02 2.23 -14.88
CA ARG A 137 2.84 1.00 -14.86
C ARG A 137 2.51 0.11 -13.65
N ALA A 138 1.22 -0.06 -13.41
CA ALA A 138 0.71 -0.71 -12.21
C ALA A 138 1.15 -2.17 -12.13
N PRO A 139 1.51 -2.70 -10.96
CA PRO A 139 1.69 -4.12 -10.78
C PRO A 139 0.35 -4.84 -10.89
N LYS A 140 0.37 -6.07 -11.38
CA LYS A 140 -0.78 -6.95 -11.43
C LYS A 140 -0.67 -8.01 -10.34
N GLY A 141 -1.66 -8.12 -9.47
CA GLY A 141 -1.79 -9.25 -8.56
C GLY A 141 -2.07 -10.52 -9.37
N ILE A 142 -1.27 -11.57 -9.16
CA ILE A 142 -1.40 -12.85 -9.88
C ILE A 142 -2.12 -13.86 -9.01
N SER A 143 -1.67 -14.00 -7.77
CA SER A 143 -2.25 -14.92 -6.80
C SER A 143 -2.08 -14.37 -5.38
N ASN A 144 -2.96 -14.79 -4.50
CA ASN A 144 -2.92 -14.50 -3.07
C ASN A 144 -3.26 -15.79 -2.29
N SER A 145 -2.83 -15.86 -1.03
CA SER A 145 -3.24 -16.92 -0.12
C SER A 145 -4.65 -16.66 0.44
N ASP A 146 -5.25 -17.68 1.04
CA ASP A 146 -6.57 -17.57 1.69
C ASP A 146 -6.59 -16.57 2.85
N SER A 147 -5.43 -16.22 3.40
CA SER A 147 -5.28 -15.22 4.46
C SER A 147 -5.28 -13.77 3.96
N VAL A 148 -5.41 -13.55 2.64
CA VAL A 148 -5.44 -12.23 2.01
C VAL A 148 -6.83 -11.93 1.50
N ASP A 149 -7.46 -10.91 2.06
CA ASP A 149 -8.74 -10.39 1.59
C ASP A 149 -8.55 -9.53 0.34
N VAL A 150 -9.28 -9.85 -0.74
CA VAL A 150 -9.31 -9.06 -1.97
C VAL A 150 -10.50 -8.10 -1.91
N LEU A 151 -10.24 -6.82 -1.67
CA LEU A 151 -11.28 -5.79 -1.52
C LEU A 151 -11.70 -5.20 -2.86
N ALA A 152 -10.85 -5.25 -3.88
CA ALA A 152 -11.18 -4.86 -5.25
C ALA A 152 -10.28 -5.57 -6.27
N THR A 153 -10.80 -5.69 -7.49
CA THR A 153 -10.07 -6.25 -8.63
C THR A 153 -10.03 -5.28 -9.81
N ILE A 154 -8.98 -5.37 -10.62
CA ILE A 154 -8.86 -4.73 -11.94
C ILE A 154 -8.56 -5.83 -12.95
N ASP A 155 -9.39 -5.90 -14.02
CA ASP A 155 -9.26 -6.94 -15.04
C ASP A 155 -9.16 -8.36 -14.42
N LYS A 156 -10.01 -8.65 -13.43
CA LYS A 156 -10.08 -9.91 -12.64
C LYS A 156 -8.84 -10.20 -11.77
N SER A 157 -7.91 -9.27 -11.65
CA SER A 157 -6.71 -9.44 -10.83
C SER A 157 -6.82 -8.64 -9.54
N PRO A 158 -6.32 -9.15 -8.40
CA PRO A 158 -6.29 -8.42 -7.14
C PRO A 158 -5.65 -7.04 -7.30
N ALA A 159 -6.37 -5.99 -6.93
CA ALA A 159 -5.94 -4.60 -7.05
C ALA A 159 -5.90 -3.85 -5.71
N VAL A 160 -6.80 -4.22 -4.79
CA VAL A 160 -6.77 -3.81 -3.38
C VAL A 160 -6.79 -5.07 -2.55
N VAL A 161 -5.77 -5.26 -1.75
CA VAL A 161 -5.60 -6.44 -0.90
C VAL A 161 -5.33 -6.04 0.53
N MET A 162 -5.91 -6.80 1.47
CA MET A 162 -5.66 -6.60 2.89
C MET A 162 -5.25 -7.92 3.54
N GLN A 163 -4.26 -7.89 4.41
CA GLN A 163 -3.87 -9.03 5.23
C GLN A 163 -3.57 -8.55 6.65
N GLY A 164 -4.42 -8.94 7.59
CA GLY A 164 -4.35 -8.48 8.96
C GLY A 164 -4.42 -6.94 9.04
N LYS A 165 -3.33 -6.31 9.44
CA LYS A 165 -3.22 -4.85 9.57
C LYS A 165 -2.55 -4.17 8.37
N HIS A 166 -2.29 -4.87 7.26
CA HIS A 166 -1.57 -4.33 6.12
C HIS A 166 -2.47 -4.20 4.90
N LEU A 167 -2.28 -3.13 4.12
CA LEU A 167 -3.06 -2.82 2.94
C LEU A 167 -2.13 -2.59 1.74
N GLY A 168 -2.44 -3.25 0.63
CA GLY A 168 -1.71 -3.10 -0.62
C GLY A 168 -2.63 -2.67 -1.76
N LEU A 169 -2.20 -1.69 -2.55
CA LEU A 169 -2.92 -1.16 -3.70
C LEU A 169 -2.04 -1.21 -4.95
N SER A 170 -2.58 -1.69 -6.07
CA SER A 170 -1.86 -1.70 -7.34
C SER A 170 -1.83 -0.34 -8.07
N PHE A 171 -2.52 0.67 -7.57
CA PHE A 171 -2.72 1.99 -8.15
C PHE A 171 -2.38 3.11 -7.17
N HIS A 172 -2.63 4.35 -7.59
CA HIS A 172 -2.27 5.58 -6.90
C HIS A 172 -3.50 6.35 -6.41
N PRO A 173 -4.08 6.03 -5.21
CA PRO A 173 -5.25 6.74 -4.69
C PRO A 173 -4.93 8.22 -4.41
N GLU A 174 -3.69 8.53 -4.04
CA GLU A 174 -3.22 9.88 -3.75
C GLU A 174 -3.28 10.82 -4.96
N LEU A 175 -3.21 10.29 -6.18
CA LEU A 175 -3.32 11.08 -7.41
C LEU A 175 -4.77 11.48 -7.72
N ASP A 176 -5.74 10.73 -7.24
CA ASP A 176 -7.16 10.96 -7.48
C ASP A 176 -7.87 11.61 -6.28
N GLY A 177 -7.13 11.98 -5.22
CA GLY A 177 -7.69 12.52 -3.99
C GLY A 177 -8.58 11.52 -3.23
N VAL A 178 -8.37 10.22 -3.43
CA VAL A 178 -9.13 9.15 -2.78
C VAL A 178 -8.54 8.87 -1.41
N THR A 179 -9.21 9.32 -0.35
CA THR A 179 -8.73 9.24 1.04
C THR A 179 -9.07 7.95 1.75
N ILE A 180 -10.08 7.22 1.27
CA ILE A 180 -10.67 6.07 1.97
C ILE A 180 -9.66 5.00 2.41
N PHE A 181 -8.60 4.76 1.66
CA PHE A 181 -7.57 3.77 2.01
C PHE A 181 -6.70 4.23 3.17
N HIS A 182 -6.40 5.53 3.27
CA HIS A 182 -5.72 6.12 4.41
C HIS A 182 -6.63 6.07 5.65
N GLU A 183 -7.93 6.32 5.46
CA GLU A 183 -8.92 6.24 6.54
C GLU A 183 -9.08 4.83 7.08
N ILE A 184 -9.20 3.81 6.19
CA ILE A 184 -9.33 2.40 6.58
C ILE A 184 -8.20 1.99 7.52
N LEU A 185 -6.98 2.42 7.24
CA LEU A 185 -5.82 1.91 7.95
C LEU A 185 -5.38 2.80 9.11
N PHE A 186 -5.54 4.12 8.99
CA PHE A 186 -4.88 5.08 9.88
C PHE A 186 -5.81 6.05 10.60
N ASN A 187 -7.12 6.08 10.29
CA ASN A 187 -8.06 6.99 10.95
C ASN A 187 -9.03 6.26 11.88
N PRO A 188 -8.75 6.15 13.19
CA PRO A 188 -9.64 5.48 14.14
C PRO A 188 -11.04 6.08 14.24
N SER A 189 -11.21 7.34 13.85
CA SER A 189 -12.51 8.03 13.86
C SER A 189 -13.34 7.77 12.60
N SER A 190 -12.76 7.17 11.56
CA SER A 190 -13.49 6.83 10.34
C SER A 190 -14.38 5.61 10.56
N LYS A 191 -15.60 5.67 9.99
CA LYS A 191 -16.52 4.52 9.95
C LYS A 191 -15.92 3.32 9.19
N PHE A 192 -14.89 3.53 8.40
CA PHE A 192 -14.20 2.51 7.63
C PHE A 192 -12.96 1.95 8.32
N TYR A 193 -12.64 2.41 9.53
CA TYR A 193 -11.43 1.93 10.21
C TYR A 193 -11.44 0.41 10.40
N ARG A 194 -10.29 -0.21 10.21
CA ARG A 194 -10.03 -1.67 10.17
C ARG A 194 -10.68 -2.52 11.26
N LEU A 195 -11.03 -1.96 12.41
CA LEU A 195 -11.77 -2.67 13.46
C LEU A 195 -13.13 -3.20 13.00
N ASN A 196 -13.70 -2.61 11.95
CA ASN A 196 -14.96 -3.06 11.36
C ASN A 196 -14.76 -4.17 10.31
N LEU A 197 -13.54 -4.40 9.81
CA LEU A 197 -13.24 -5.46 8.83
C LEU A 197 -13.15 -6.85 9.49
N ASN A 198 -12.73 -6.93 10.76
CA ASN A 198 -12.61 -8.20 11.49
C ASN A 198 -13.95 -8.80 11.94
N LYS A 199 -15.08 -8.11 11.78
CA LYS A 199 -16.42 -8.63 12.16
C LYS A 199 -17.05 -9.52 11.10
N VAL A 200 -16.52 -9.55 9.88
CA VAL A 200 -17.08 -10.32 8.75
C VAL A 200 -16.61 -11.78 8.76
N ASN A 201 -15.46 -12.09 9.38
CA ASN A 201 -14.90 -13.44 9.43
C ASN A 201 -15.21 -14.20 10.74
N ALA A 202 -16.12 -13.70 11.56
CA ALA A 202 -16.52 -14.33 12.84
C ALA A 202 -18.00 -14.78 12.87
N ALA A 203 -18.62 -14.97 11.70
CA ALA A 203 -20.00 -15.50 11.59
C ALA A 203 -20.04 -16.74 10.72
#